data_2593a0812e979f0523e31892e9faf304
#
_entry.id   2593a0812e979f0523e31892e9faf304
#
_cell.length_a   1.000
_cell.length_b   1.000
_cell.length_c   1.000
_cell.angle_alpha   90.00
_cell.angle_beta   90.00
_cell.angle_gamma   90.00
#
_symmetry.space_group_name_H-M   'P 1'
#
loop_
_entity.id
_entity.type
_entity.pdbx_description
1 polymer ?
#
loop_
_entity_poly.entity_id
_entity_poly.type
_entity_poly.pdbx_seq_one_letter_code
_entity_poly.pdbx_strand_id
1 'polypeptide(L)'
;MSIRTRIEKVNAELVTLTYGTIVAQLCADYENDYTQVNQQLEKMGYNIGVRLIEDFLAKTSIARCNNFRETADMISKVVCLQVYRPFTHSLLAWLQDLLEHYSYHHELDS
;
A
#
# COMPACT_ATOMS: atom_id res chain seq x y z
N MET A 1 16.61 22.86 -4.23
CA MET A 1 15.81 21.61 -4.26
C MET A 1 15.23 21.43 -5.65
N SER A 2 15.52 20.31 -6.33
CA SER A 2 15.01 20.08 -7.68
C SER A 2 13.49 19.82 -7.65
N ILE A 3 12.81 20.09 -8.75
CA ILE A 3 11.36 19.81 -8.92
C ILE A 3 11.06 18.33 -8.65
N ARG A 4 11.93 17.44 -9.10
CA ARG A 4 11.82 15.99 -8.88
C ARG A 4 11.81 15.62 -7.39
N THR A 5 12.69 16.23 -6.59
CA THR A 5 12.77 16.00 -5.14
C THR A 5 11.50 16.49 -4.42
N ARG A 6 10.94 17.62 -4.87
CA ARG A 6 9.66 18.14 -4.35
C ARG A 6 8.49 17.20 -4.62
N ILE A 7 8.40 16.66 -5.84
CA ILE A 7 7.33 15.72 -6.24
C ILE A 7 7.43 14.44 -5.40
N GLU A 8 8.62 13.89 -5.23
CA GLU A 8 8.84 12.69 -4.42
C GLU A 8 8.45 12.91 -2.96
N LYS A 9 8.79 14.06 -2.38
CA LYS A 9 8.42 14.43 -1.01
C LYS A 9 6.90 14.57 -0.85
N VAL A 10 6.23 15.25 -1.76
CA VAL A 10 4.77 15.42 -1.75
C VAL A 10 4.07 14.05 -1.85
N ASN A 11 4.54 13.16 -2.72
CA ASN A 11 4.00 11.81 -2.85
C ASN A 11 4.16 11.00 -1.58
N ALA A 12 5.31 11.07 -0.90
CA ALA A 12 5.54 10.39 0.36
C ALA A 12 4.63 10.92 1.48
N GLU A 13 4.44 12.23 1.56
CA GLU A 13 3.53 12.86 2.51
C GLU A 13 2.07 12.46 2.26
N LEU A 14 1.63 12.41 1.00
CA LEU A 14 0.29 11.95 0.64
C LEU A 14 0.04 10.50 1.03
N VAL A 15 0.99 9.60 0.79
CA VAL A 15 0.89 8.19 1.21
C VAL A 15 0.78 8.09 2.73
N THR A 16 1.60 8.83 3.47
CA THR A 16 1.58 8.84 4.93
C THR A 16 0.23 9.34 5.47
N LEU A 17 -0.28 10.45 4.94
CA LEU A 17 -1.58 11.02 5.33
C LEU A 17 -2.74 10.07 4.99
N THR A 18 -2.71 9.46 3.81
CA THR A 18 -3.73 8.49 3.38
C THR A 18 -3.75 7.28 4.30
N TYR A 19 -2.58 6.71 4.60
CA TYR A 19 -2.46 5.59 5.53
C TYR A 19 -2.98 5.95 6.93
N GLY A 20 -2.57 7.10 7.47
CA GLY A 20 -3.01 7.59 8.77
C GLY A 20 -4.54 7.79 8.83
N THR A 21 -5.13 8.31 7.75
CA THR A 21 -6.58 8.49 7.64
C THR A 21 -7.32 7.16 7.64
N ILE A 22 -6.82 6.16 6.92
CA ILE A 22 -7.40 4.80 6.89
C ILE A 22 -7.38 4.20 8.31
N VAL A 23 -6.26 4.26 8.99
CA VAL A 23 -6.13 3.73 10.36
C VAL A 23 -7.08 4.44 11.31
N ALA A 24 -7.16 5.77 11.27
CA ALA A 24 -8.06 6.57 12.09
C ALA A 24 -9.53 6.21 11.83
N GLN A 25 -9.91 6.04 10.58
CA GLN A 25 -11.27 5.67 10.20
C GLN A 25 -11.62 4.26 10.67
N LEU A 26 -10.73 3.29 10.52
CA LEU A 26 -10.92 1.93 11.02
C LEU A 26 -11.08 1.92 12.56
N CYS A 27 -10.27 2.69 13.27
CA CYS A 27 -10.41 2.79 14.73
C CYS A 27 -11.77 3.37 15.14
N ALA A 28 -12.27 4.35 14.41
CA ALA A 28 -13.60 4.91 14.66
C ALA A 28 -14.72 3.91 14.36
N ASP A 29 -14.63 3.21 13.22
CA ASP A 29 -15.67 2.29 12.76
C ASP A 29 -15.77 1.02 13.63
N TYR A 30 -14.66 0.55 14.16
CA TYR A 30 -14.62 -0.62 15.05
C TYR A 30 -14.56 -0.25 16.54
N GLU A 31 -14.89 0.99 16.88
CA GLU A 31 -14.97 1.48 18.29
C GLU A 31 -13.70 1.18 19.10
N ASN A 32 -12.54 1.32 18.47
CA ASN A 32 -11.22 1.00 19.03
C ASN A 32 -11.00 -0.48 19.40
N ASP A 33 -11.74 -1.39 18.79
CA ASP A 33 -11.38 -2.81 18.82
C ASP A 33 -10.15 -3.04 17.93
N TYR A 34 -8.98 -2.91 18.50
CA TYR A 34 -7.71 -3.02 17.77
C TYR A 34 -7.45 -4.39 17.14
N THR A 35 -8.06 -5.45 17.66
CA THR A 35 -7.99 -6.77 17.06
C THR A 35 -8.65 -6.78 15.69
N GLN A 36 -9.84 -6.22 15.59
CA GLN A 36 -10.56 -6.09 14.33
C GLN A 36 -9.86 -5.12 13.37
N VAL A 37 -9.39 -3.99 13.86
CA VAL A 37 -8.62 -3.01 13.09
C VAL A 37 -7.38 -3.67 12.46
N ASN A 38 -6.61 -4.40 13.26
CA ASN A 38 -5.41 -5.10 12.78
C ASN A 38 -5.73 -6.17 11.74
N GLN A 39 -6.81 -6.91 11.89
CA GLN A 39 -7.26 -7.87 10.87
C GLN A 39 -7.59 -7.20 9.54
N GLN A 40 -8.24 -6.05 9.56
CA GLN A 40 -8.53 -5.30 8.33
C GLN A 40 -7.25 -4.76 7.68
N LEU A 41 -6.34 -4.21 8.48
CA LEU A 41 -5.05 -3.74 7.98
C LEU A 41 -4.21 -4.86 7.39
N GLU A 42 -4.18 -6.04 8.02
CA GLU A 42 -3.50 -7.22 7.49
C GLU A 42 -4.06 -7.65 6.15
N LYS A 43 -5.38 -7.71 6.02
CA LYS A 43 -6.06 -8.02 4.76
C LYS A 43 -5.75 -7.01 3.66
N MET A 44 -5.76 -5.72 3.98
CA MET A 44 -5.37 -4.66 3.06
C MET A 44 -3.90 -4.81 2.63
N GLY A 45 -3.00 -5.04 3.58
CA GLY A 45 -1.58 -5.24 3.32
C GLY A 45 -1.30 -6.44 2.44
N TYR A 46 -2.00 -7.54 2.65
CA TYR A 46 -1.90 -8.72 1.79
C TYR A 46 -2.31 -8.40 0.35
N ASN A 47 -3.42 -7.74 0.14
CA ASN A 47 -3.90 -7.36 -1.18
C ASN A 47 -2.95 -6.38 -1.89
N ILE A 48 -2.38 -5.44 -1.15
CA ILE A 48 -1.34 -4.53 -1.67
C ILE A 48 -0.11 -5.33 -2.10
N GLY A 49 0.35 -6.26 -1.27
CA GLY A 49 1.50 -7.11 -1.56
C GLY A 49 1.34 -7.94 -2.83
N VAL A 50 0.16 -8.53 -3.03
CA VAL A 50 -0.15 -9.29 -4.26
C VAL A 50 -0.04 -8.41 -5.50
N ARG A 51 -0.61 -7.21 -5.46
CA ARG A 51 -0.51 -6.27 -6.59
C ARG A 51 0.90 -5.74 -6.82
N LEU A 52 1.64 -5.49 -5.75
CA LEU A 52 3.03 -5.08 -5.81
C LEU A 52 3.90 -6.11 -6.53
N ILE A 53 3.76 -7.38 -6.17
CA ILE A 53 4.55 -8.45 -6.79
C ILE A 53 4.18 -8.64 -8.27
N GLU A 54 2.91 -8.56 -8.62
CA GLU A 54 2.46 -8.62 -10.00
C GLU A 54 3.06 -7.50 -10.84
N ASP A 55 3.02 -6.27 -10.36
CA ASP A 55 3.58 -5.11 -11.05
C ASP A 55 5.11 -5.22 -11.16
N PHE A 56 5.77 -5.66 -10.12
CA PHE A 56 7.20 -5.91 -10.09
C PHE A 56 7.63 -6.95 -11.12
N LEU A 57 6.95 -8.10 -11.16
CA LEU A 57 7.25 -9.17 -12.12
C LEU A 57 6.99 -8.75 -13.56
N ALA A 58 5.99 -7.91 -13.79
CA ALA A 58 5.69 -7.38 -15.12
C ALA A 58 6.75 -6.39 -15.62
N LYS A 59 7.35 -5.60 -14.71
CA LYS A 59 8.34 -4.57 -15.04
C LYS A 59 9.77 -5.07 -15.04
N THR A 60 10.06 -6.19 -14.42
CA THR A 60 11.41 -6.74 -14.31
C THR A 60 11.48 -8.11 -14.97
N SER A 61 12.64 -8.41 -15.59
CA SER A 61 12.90 -9.74 -16.17
C SER A 61 13.42 -10.74 -15.12
N ILE A 62 13.17 -10.50 -13.85
CA ILE A 62 13.70 -11.31 -12.77
C ILE A 62 12.88 -12.58 -12.63
N ALA A 63 13.58 -13.71 -12.70
CA ALA A 63 13.01 -15.02 -12.47
C ALA A 63 12.71 -15.24 -10.97
N ARG A 64 12.00 -16.31 -10.70
CA ARG A 64 11.65 -16.74 -9.34
C ARG A 64 12.86 -16.80 -8.40
N CYS A 65 12.72 -16.23 -7.20
CA CYS A 65 13.73 -16.37 -6.15
C CYS A 65 13.84 -17.82 -5.67
N ASN A 66 15.05 -18.27 -5.39
CA ASN A 66 15.33 -19.66 -5.04
C ASN A 66 15.24 -19.93 -3.54
N ASN A 67 15.39 -18.91 -2.71
CA ASN A 67 15.35 -19.03 -1.26
C ASN A 67 14.80 -17.78 -0.59
N PHE A 68 14.48 -17.87 0.69
CA PHE A 68 13.92 -16.79 1.48
C PHE A 68 14.87 -15.58 1.59
N ARG A 69 16.16 -15.81 1.71
CA ARG A 69 17.16 -14.75 1.80
C ARG A 69 17.23 -13.90 0.53
N GLU A 70 17.22 -14.56 -0.62
CA GLU A 70 17.17 -13.89 -1.93
C GLU A 70 15.90 -13.08 -2.09
N THR A 71 14.76 -13.61 -1.65
CA THR A 71 13.48 -12.91 -1.64
C THR A 71 13.54 -11.66 -0.76
N ALA A 72 14.09 -11.75 0.44
CA ALA A 72 14.25 -10.63 1.36
C ALA A 72 15.18 -9.55 0.78
N ASP A 73 16.29 -9.93 0.17
CA ASP A 73 17.20 -9.01 -0.52
C ASP A 73 16.50 -8.30 -1.70
N MET A 74 15.71 -9.03 -2.46
CA MET A 74 14.94 -8.46 -3.57
C MET A 74 13.91 -7.47 -3.08
N ILE A 75 13.16 -7.79 -2.03
CA ILE A 75 12.16 -6.88 -1.45
C ILE A 75 12.84 -5.61 -0.95
N SER A 76 13.94 -5.72 -0.22
CA SER A 76 14.60 -4.56 0.36
C SER A 76 15.26 -3.65 -0.68
N LYS A 77 15.91 -4.21 -1.70
CA LYS A 77 16.71 -3.43 -2.66
C LYS A 77 15.92 -2.97 -3.88
N VAL A 78 14.97 -3.76 -4.33
CA VAL A 78 14.31 -3.54 -5.62
C VAL A 78 12.90 -3.01 -5.42
N VAL A 79 12.11 -3.62 -4.56
CA VAL A 79 10.73 -3.18 -4.33
C VAL A 79 10.72 -1.80 -3.68
N CYS A 80 11.56 -1.56 -2.68
CA CYS A 80 11.64 -0.26 -2.02
C CYS A 80 12.22 0.86 -2.90
N LEU A 81 13.18 0.56 -3.78
CA LEU A 81 13.88 1.59 -4.54
C LEU A 81 13.31 1.83 -5.95
N GLN A 82 12.89 0.77 -6.65
CA GLN A 82 12.41 0.88 -8.03
C GLN A 82 10.90 0.91 -8.18
N VAL A 83 10.19 0.24 -7.30
CA VAL A 83 8.73 0.16 -7.37
C VAL A 83 8.05 1.28 -6.57
N TYR A 84 8.69 1.76 -5.52
CA TYR A 84 8.14 2.82 -4.68
C TYR A 84 7.87 4.13 -5.44
N ARG A 85 8.73 4.52 -6.38
CA ARG A 85 8.61 5.77 -7.13
C ARG A 85 7.46 5.81 -8.15
N PRO A 86 7.37 4.88 -9.13
CA PRO A 86 6.25 4.88 -10.07
C PRO A 86 4.97 4.34 -9.46
N PHE A 87 5.10 3.58 -8.38
CA PHE A 87 4.01 2.88 -7.73
C PHE A 87 3.17 3.79 -6.80
N THR A 88 3.73 4.87 -6.29
CA THR A 88 2.99 5.81 -5.43
C THR A 88 1.72 6.33 -6.11
N HIS A 89 1.75 6.56 -7.40
CA HIS A 89 0.58 7.01 -8.17
C HIS A 89 -0.49 5.90 -8.30
N SER A 90 -0.06 4.69 -8.63
CA SER A 90 -0.96 3.54 -8.73
C SER A 90 -1.48 3.10 -7.38
N LEU A 91 -0.66 3.18 -6.34
CA LEU A 91 -1.04 2.89 -4.96
C LEU A 91 -2.09 3.87 -4.44
N LEU A 92 -1.92 5.17 -4.69
CA LEU A 92 -2.89 6.18 -4.30
C LEU A 92 -4.24 5.98 -4.98
N ALA A 93 -4.25 5.70 -6.29
CA ALA A 93 -5.47 5.41 -7.03
C ALA A 93 -6.17 4.16 -6.48
N TRP A 94 -5.41 3.10 -6.21
CA TRP A 94 -5.94 1.85 -5.67
C TRP A 94 -6.45 2.01 -4.23
N LEU A 95 -5.75 2.77 -3.37
CA LEU A 95 -6.22 3.10 -2.02
C LEU A 95 -7.49 3.93 -2.07
N GLN A 96 -7.61 4.83 -3.02
CA GLN A 96 -8.82 5.63 -3.23
C GLN A 96 -10.01 4.76 -3.62
N ASP A 97 -9.83 3.85 -4.57
CA ASP A 97 -10.85 2.87 -4.95
C ASP A 97 -11.27 1.99 -3.77
N LEU A 98 -10.31 1.58 -2.95
CA LEU A 98 -10.55 0.74 -1.78
C LEU A 98 -11.34 1.48 -0.70
N LEU A 99 -11.05 2.76 -0.48
CA LEU A 99 -11.78 3.63 0.44
C LEU A 99 -13.22 3.87 -0.02
N GLU A 100 -13.42 4.12 -1.30
CA GLU A 100 -14.76 4.29 -1.87
C GLU A 100 -15.59 3.00 -1.70
N HIS A 101 -14.99 1.85 -1.99
CA HIS A 101 -15.64 0.56 -1.83
C HIS A 101 -15.97 0.25 -0.37
N TYR A 102 -15.05 0.56 0.55
CA TYR A 102 -15.26 0.41 1.99
C TYR A 102 -16.39 1.31 2.50
N SER A 103 -16.39 2.59 2.13
CA SER A 103 -17.47 3.53 2.48
C SER A 103 -18.83 3.07 1.98
N TYR A 104 -18.90 2.58 0.74
CA TYR A 104 -20.14 2.07 0.15
C TYR A 104 -20.72 0.89 0.95
N HIS A 105 -19.87 -0.07 1.33
CA HIS A 105 -20.30 -1.22 2.13
C HIS A 105 -20.73 -0.80 3.54
N HIS A 106 -20.05 0.16 4.14
CA HIS A 106 -20.37 0.66 5.47
C HIS A 106 -21.71 1.41 5.50
N GLU A 107 -22.02 2.17 4.46
CA GLU A 107 -23.33 2.85 4.33
C GLU A 107 -24.47 1.86 4.15
N LEU A 108 -24.25 0.73 3.50
CA LEU A 108 -25.27 -0.32 3.31
C LEU A 108 -25.56 -1.11 4.59
N ASP A 109 -24.59 -1.24 5.50
CA ASP A 109 -24.72 -1.97 6.77
C ASP A 109 -25.24 -1.09 7.91
N SER A 110 -25.36 0.20 7.69
CA SER A 110 -25.98 1.14 8.62
C SER A 110 -27.41 1.49 8.15
#